data_ff81bd87f0b4ce7e03ab8295ad53e07c
#
_entry.id   ff81bd87f0b4ce7e03ab8295ad53e07c
#
_cell.length_a   1.000
_cell.length_b   1.000
_cell.length_c   1.000
_cell.angle_alpha   90.00
_cell.angle_beta   90.00
_cell.angle_gamma   90.00
#
_symmetry.space_group_name_H-M   'P 1'
#
loop_
_entity.id
_entity.type
_entity.pdbx_description
1 polymer ?
#
loop_
_entity_poly.entity_id
_entity_poly.type
_entity_poly.pdbx_seq_one_letter_code
_entity_poly.pdbx_strand_id
1 'polypeptide(L)'
;MDLSLLTAISPIDGRYRSKTEPLAEYFSEFALIRYRIRVEIEYFITLCELPLPQLADFDHSLFAPLRDIYREFTPADAQRVKEIESITNHDVKAVEYYIKENIEQKGLNGSNGFKEFIHFGLTSQDINNTSVPLSIKEALAEVYIPLVEELIEQLHDYAEAWKTVPMLAKTHGQPASPTRLG
;
A
#
# COMPACT_ATOMS: atom_id res chain seq x y z
N MET A 1 5.05 13.58 -25.39
CA MET A 1 3.92 12.63 -25.59
C MET A 1 3.26 12.48 -24.24
N ASP A 2 1.98 12.87 -24.12
CA ASP A 2 1.27 12.78 -22.85
C ASP A 2 1.03 11.33 -22.46
N LEU A 3 0.98 11.05 -21.17
CA LEU A 3 0.75 9.71 -20.63
C LEU A 3 -0.71 9.27 -20.96
N SER A 4 -0.82 8.13 -21.62
CA SER A 4 -2.10 7.47 -21.94
C SER A 4 -1.90 5.97 -21.99
N LEU A 5 -2.96 5.20 -22.13
CA LEU A 5 -2.87 3.74 -22.31
C LEU A 5 -2.01 3.34 -23.53
N LEU A 6 -1.97 4.20 -24.56
CA LEU A 6 -1.16 3.94 -25.77
C LEU A 6 0.30 4.39 -25.65
N THR A 7 0.58 5.34 -24.75
CA THR A 7 1.93 5.92 -24.58
C THR A 7 2.63 5.47 -23.31
N ALA A 8 1.96 4.66 -22.48
CA ALA A 8 2.57 4.05 -21.31
C ALA A 8 3.73 3.14 -21.67
N ILE A 9 4.85 3.26 -20.97
CA ILE A 9 6.06 2.46 -21.20
C ILE A 9 5.84 0.98 -20.86
N SER A 10 5.05 0.71 -19.82
CA SER A 10 4.73 -0.65 -19.39
C SER A 10 3.33 -1.08 -19.84
N PRO A 11 3.14 -2.29 -20.37
CA PRO A 11 1.81 -2.82 -20.65
C PRO A 11 0.94 -2.95 -19.38
N ILE A 12 1.53 -3.03 -18.19
CA ILE A 12 0.82 -3.08 -16.91
C ILE A 12 0.01 -1.80 -16.70
N ASP A 13 0.61 -0.62 -16.88
CA ASP A 13 -0.07 0.68 -16.78
C ASP A 13 -0.67 1.18 -18.11
N GLY A 14 -0.45 0.47 -19.20
CA GLY A 14 -1.06 0.71 -20.49
C GLY A 14 -2.21 -0.24 -20.75
N ARG A 15 -1.98 -1.19 -21.66
CA ARG A 15 -2.96 -2.16 -22.18
C ARG A 15 -3.75 -2.90 -21.08
N TYR A 16 -3.09 -3.22 -19.96
CA TYR A 16 -3.68 -4.02 -18.87
C TYR A 16 -4.11 -3.21 -17.66
N ARG A 17 -4.08 -1.88 -17.73
CA ARG A 17 -4.44 -0.99 -16.60
C ARG A 17 -5.76 -1.37 -15.94
N SER A 18 -6.81 -1.64 -16.73
CA SER A 18 -8.12 -2.03 -16.20
C SER A 18 -8.14 -3.37 -15.44
N LYS A 19 -7.11 -4.21 -15.64
CA LYS A 19 -6.96 -5.50 -14.93
C LYS A 19 -6.09 -5.38 -13.68
N THR A 20 -5.20 -4.38 -13.64
CA THR A 20 -4.25 -4.16 -12.55
C THR A 20 -4.65 -3.00 -11.64
N GLU A 21 -5.78 -2.34 -11.92
CA GLU A 21 -6.25 -1.19 -11.17
C GLU A 21 -6.34 -1.41 -9.65
N PRO A 22 -6.80 -2.57 -9.13
CA PRO A 22 -6.82 -2.83 -7.69
C PRO A 22 -5.44 -2.74 -7.02
N LEU A 23 -4.35 -2.94 -7.77
CA LEU A 23 -2.99 -2.83 -7.28
C LEU A 23 -2.50 -1.38 -7.13
N ALA A 24 -3.22 -0.40 -7.68
CA ALA A 24 -2.85 1.01 -7.58
C ALA A 24 -2.85 1.52 -6.13
N GLU A 25 -3.72 0.99 -5.28
CA GLU A 25 -3.80 1.31 -3.85
C GLU A 25 -2.57 0.84 -3.05
N TYR A 26 -1.69 0.01 -3.65
CA TYR A 26 -0.52 -0.56 -2.98
C TYR A 26 0.80 -0.16 -3.64
N PHE A 27 0.83 0.01 -4.97
CA PHE A 27 2.08 0.13 -5.72
C PHE A 27 2.21 1.40 -6.57
N SER A 28 1.22 2.29 -6.56
CA SER A 28 1.36 3.61 -7.18
C SER A 28 2.22 4.55 -6.33
N GLU A 29 2.69 5.65 -6.92
CA GLU A 29 3.36 6.72 -6.18
C GLU A 29 2.48 7.29 -5.06
N PHE A 30 1.17 7.45 -5.32
CA PHE A 30 0.17 7.81 -4.32
C PHE A 30 0.18 6.83 -3.14
N ALA A 31 0.14 5.54 -3.41
CA ALA A 31 0.17 4.50 -2.39
C ALA A 31 1.48 4.52 -1.59
N LEU A 32 2.63 4.63 -2.26
CA LEU A 32 3.93 4.69 -1.59
C LEU A 32 4.00 5.86 -0.61
N ILE A 33 3.54 7.04 -1.02
CA ILE A 33 3.49 8.22 -0.15
C ILE A 33 2.58 7.96 1.05
N ARG A 34 1.36 7.42 0.82
CA ARG A 34 0.40 7.09 1.89
C ARG A 34 0.97 6.09 2.91
N TYR A 35 1.67 5.05 2.45
CA TYR A 35 2.31 4.08 3.33
C TYR A 35 3.46 4.68 4.14
N ARG A 36 4.25 5.57 3.55
CA ARG A 36 5.30 6.31 4.27
C ARG A 36 4.70 7.19 5.37
N ILE A 37 3.62 7.94 5.08
CA ILE A 37 2.91 8.75 6.07
C ILE A 37 2.38 7.85 7.21
N ARG A 38 1.79 6.70 6.88
CA ARG A 38 1.30 5.74 7.88
C ARG A 38 2.42 5.27 8.81
N VAL A 39 3.58 4.89 8.25
CA VAL A 39 4.72 4.43 9.05
C VAL A 39 5.23 5.54 9.97
N GLU A 40 5.38 6.75 9.48
CA GLU A 40 5.80 7.91 10.29
C GLU A 40 4.84 8.19 11.45
N ILE A 41 3.55 8.18 11.18
CA ILE A 41 2.52 8.45 12.20
C ILE A 41 2.46 7.33 13.24
N GLU A 42 2.44 6.05 12.82
CA GLU A 42 2.39 4.94 13.77
C GLU A 42 3.70 4.84 14.59
N TYR A 43 4.83 5.20 14.00
CA TYR A 43 6.09 5.33 14.73
C TYR A 43 6.01 6.44 15.79
N PHE A 44 5.52 7.62 15.42
CA PHE A 44 5.34 8.73 16.38
C PHE A 44 4.38 8.36 17.52
N ILE A 45 3.26 7.71 17.22
CA ILE A 45 2.32 7.19 18.22
C ILE A 45 3.03 6.21 19.17
N THR A 46 3.83 5.29 18.61
CA THR A 46 4.62 4.35 19.41
C THR A 46 5.61 5.07 20.32
N LEU A 47 6.27 6.13 19.85
CA LEU A 47 7.14 6.96 20.70
C LEU A 47 6.36 7.61 21.87
N CYS A 48 5.13 8.06 21.63
CA CYS A 48 4.27 8.63 22.69
C CYS A 48 3.83 7.56 23.72
N GLU A 49 3.74 6.30 23.33
CA GLU A 49 3.41 5.18 24.22
C GLU A 49 4.62 4.67 25.02
N LEU A 50 5.83 5.03 24.62
CA LEU A 50 7.04 4.73 25.38
C LEU A 50 7.18 5.71 26.56
N PRO A 51 7.86 5.32 27.67
CA PRO A 51 8.05 6.19 28.84
C PRO A 51 9.12 7.26 28.58
N LEU A 52 8.97 8.02 27.50
CA LEU A 52 9.86 9.13 27.13
C LEU A 52 9.41 10.40 27.85
N PRO A 53 10.24 11.00 28.72
CA PRO A 53 9.85 12.20 29.48
C PRO A 53 9.36 13.36 28.59
N GLN A 54 9.94 13.47 27.38
CA GLN A 54 9.63 14.54 26.42
C GLN A 54 8.22 14.40 25.80
N LEU A 55 7.64 13.20 25.79
CA LEU A 55 6.34 12.88 25.20
C LEU A 55 5.30 12.47 26.25
N ALA A 56 5.65 12.48 27.54
CA ALA A 56 4.78 12.03 28.63
C ALA A 56 3.45 12.81 28.73
N ASP A 57 3.46 14.08 28.33
CA ASP A 57 2.28 14.95 28.36
C ASP A 57 1.53 14.99 27.02
N PHE A 58 1.85 14.11 26.07
CA PHE A 58 1.12 14.07 24.80
C PHE A 58 -0.29 13.55 25.00
N ASP A 59 -1.27 14.28 24.48
CA ASP A 59 -2.68 13.90 24.57
C ASP A 59 -2.99 12.72 23.63
N HIS A 60 -3.19 11.54 24.19
CA HIS A 60 -3.51 10.31 23.45
C HIS A 60 -4.85 10.37 22.70
N SER A 61 -5.74 11.31 23.04
CA SER A 61 -6.97 11.53 22.26
C SER A 61 -6.69 12.01 20.83
N LEU A 62 -5.49 12.54 20.56
CA LEU A 62 -5.02 12.97 19.26
C LEU A 62 -4.55 11.81 18.36
N PHE A 63 -4.40 10.59 18.85
CA PHE A 63 -3.97 9.44 18.04
C PHE A 63 -4.93 9.13 16.89
N ALA A 64 -6.25 9.21 17.12
CA ALA A 64 -7.21 8.99 16.05
C ALA A 64 -7.13 10.08 14.97
N PRO A 65 -7.19 11.39 15.28
CA PRO A 65 -6.95 12.46 14.32
C PRO A 65 -5.60 12.39 13.57
N LEU A 66 -4.53 11.93 14.21
CA LEU A 66 -3.24 11.71 13.54
C LEU A 66 -3.35 10.59 12.49
N ARG A 67 -4.02 9.48 12.83
CA ARG A 67 -4.25 8.38 11.89
C ARG A 67 -5.11 8.79 10.69
N ASP A 68 -6.01 9.74 10.86
CA ASP A 68 -6.85 10.25 9.78
C ASP A 68 -6.02 10.95 8.68
N ILE A 69 -4.80 11.45 8.98
CA ILE A 69 -3.90 12.03 7.97
C ILE A 69 -3.56 11.02 6.86
N TYR A 70 -3.38 9.73 7.18
CA TYR A 70 -3.13 8.71 6.15
C TYR A 70 -4.38 7.93 5.73
N ARG A 71 -5.41 7.86 6.57
CA ARG A 71 -6.68 7.17 6.25
C ARG A 71 -7.53 7.93 5.26
N GLU A 72 -7.54 9.25 5.39
CA GLU A 72 -8.28 10.17 4.52
C GLU A 72 -7.39 10.79 3.43
N PHE A 73 -6.20 10.23 3.21
CA PHE A 73 -5.22 10.74 2.25
C PHE A 73 -5.77 10.67 0.82
N THR A 74 -5.70 11.79 0.11
CA THR A 74 -6.25 11.97 -1.22
C THR A 74 -5.17 12.20 -2.29
N PRO A 75 -5.49 12.10 -3.59
CA PRO A 75 -4.56 12.50 -4.65
C PRO A 75 -4.10 13.97 -4.56
N ALA A 76 -4.94 14.87 -4.03
CA ALA A 76 -4.55 16.27 -3.81
C ALA A 76 -3.46 16.37 -2.72
N ASP A 77 -3.55 15.54 -1.69
CA ASP A 77 -2.54 15.47 -0.63
C ASP A 77 -1.22 14.93 -1.18
N ALA A 78 -1.28 13.90 -2.03
CA ALA A 78 -0.09 13.38 -2.71
C ALA A 78 0.56 14.45 -3.59
N GLN A 79 -0.24 15.25 -4.31
CA GLN A 79 0.26 16.39 -5.08
C GLN A 79 0.97 17.41 -4.17
N ARG A 80 0.42 17.69 -2.98
CA ARG A 80 1.07 18.58 -2.00
C ARG A 80 2.42 18.04 -1.56
N VAL A 81 2.54 16.74 -1.29
CA VAL A 81 3.83 16.10 -0.98
C VAL A 81 4.82 16.27 -2.13
N LYS A 82 4.40 16.09 -3.39
CA LYS A 82 5.26 16.29 -4.56
C LYS A 82 5.71 17.75 -4.73
N GLU A 83 4.86 18.72 -4.39
CA GLU A 83 5.26 20.14 -4.36
C GLU A 83 6.38 20.41 -3.34
N ILE A 84 6.24 19.84 -2.14
CA ILE A 84 7.28 19.95 -1.10
C ILE A 84 8.56 19.26 -1.58
N GLU A 85 8.45 18.07 -2.17
CA GLU A 85 9.58 17.32 -2.72
C GLU A 85 10.33 18.11 -3.80
N SER A 86 9.63 18.83 -4.65
CA SER A 86 10.24 19.65 -5.69
C SER A 86 11.16 20.75 -5.15
N ILE A 87 10.96 21.17 -3.91
CA ILE A 87 11.76 22.18 -3.21
C ILE A 87 12.88 21.51 -2.39
N THR A 88 12.54 20.44 -1.67
CA THR A 88 13.48 19.77 -0.76
C THR A 88 14.45 18.83 -1.49
N ASN A 89 14.11 18.41 -2.70
CA ASN A 89 14.82 17.39 -3.47
C ASN A 89 14.99 16.07 -2.71
N HIS A 90 14.00 15.74 -1.84
CA HIS A 90 14.07 14.56 -0.99
C HIS A 90 12.67 14.05 -0.65
N ASP A 91 12.34 12.85 -1.09
CA ASP A 91 11.01 12.23 -1.03
C ASP A 91 10.51 12.01 0.42
N VAL A 92 11.27 11.31 1.27
CA VAL A 92 10.88 11.05 2.66
C VAL A 92 10.86 12.34 3.49
N LYS A 93 11.75 13.29 3.21
CA LYS A 93 11.74 14.61 3.87
C LYS A 93 10.48 15.41 3.52
N ALA A 94 9.98 15.27 2.29
CA ALA A 94 8.73 15.87 1.89
C ALA A 94 7.53 15.28 2.66
N VAL A 95 7.53 13.98 2.90
CA VAL A 95 6.54 13.31 3.75
C VAL A 95 6.57 13.86 5.18
N GLU A 96 7.75 13.99 5.79
CA GLU A 96 7.91 14.59 7.13
C GLU A 96 7.31 15.99 7.19
N TYR A 97 7.64 16.86 6.23
CA TYR A 97 7.12 18.22 6.20
C TYR A 97 5.61 18.27 5.97
N TYR A 98 5.07 17.42 5.10
CA TYR A 98 3.63 17.32 4.90
C TYR A 98 2.89 16.92 6.19
N ILE A 99 3.41 15.95 6.95
CA ILE A 99 2.85 15.56 8.24
C ILE A 99 2.88 16.72 9.22
N LYS A 100 4.02 17.43 9.32
CA LYS A 100 4.17 18.61 10.20
C LYS A 100 3.21 19.75 9.83
N GLU A 101 3.00 20.02 8.54
CA GLU A 101 2.00 20.98 8.06
C GLU A 101 0.58 20.58 8.50
N ASN A 102 0.21 19.30 8.34
CA ASN A 102 -1.12 18.81 8.75
C ASN A 102 -1.33 18.88 10.26
N ILE A 103 -0.32 18.53 11.05
CA ILE A 103 -0.35 18.64 12.51
C ILE A 103 -0.63 20.09 12.93
N GLU A 104 0.02 21.06 12.31
CA GLU A 104 -0.18 22.49 12.59
C GLU A 104 -1.57 22.96 12.16
N GLN A 105 -1.98 22.67 10.92
CA GLN A 105 -3.24 23.12 10.36
C GLN A 105 -4.45 22.54 11.11
N LYS A 106 -4.37 21.29 11.56
CA LYS A 106 -5.43 20.62 12.32
C LYS A 106 -5.34 20.88 13.83
N GLY A 107 -4.35 21.64 14.30
CA GLY A 107 -4.17 21.95 15.73
C GLY A 107 -3.78 20.72 16.58
N LEU A 108 -3.12 19.71 15.97
CA LEU A 108 -2.78 18.45 16.63
C LEU A 108 -1.42 18.49 17.36
N ASN A 109 -0.77 19.64 17.40
CA ASN A 109 0.60 19.79 17.94
C ASN A 109 0.64 19.83 19.48
N GLY A 110 -0.51 19.93 20.16
CA GLY A 110 -0.53 20.17 21.60
C GLY A 110 0.18 21.49 21.97
N SER A 111 0.47 21.68 23.25
CA SER A 111 1.11 22.90 23.78
C SER A 111 2.65 22.91 23.67
N ASN A 112 3.30 21.76 23.36
CA ASN A 112 4.74 21.56 23.61
C ASN A 112 5.58 21.26 22.36
N GLY A 113 5.09 21.52 21.14
CA GLY A 113 5.91 21.37 19.94
C GLY A 113 6.28 19.93 19.55
N PHE A 114 5.43 18.96 19.88
CA PHE A 114 5.67 17.52 19.65
C PHE A 114 5.91 17.12 18.20
N LYS A 115 5.56 17.98 17.23
CA LYS A 115 5.80 17.73 15.80
C LYS A 115 7.27 17.46 15.46
N GLU A 116 8.22 17.93 16.30
CA GLU A 116 9.65 17.71 16.08
C GLU A 116 10.08 16.25 16.35
N PHE A 117 9.20 15.45 16.95
CA PHE A 117 9.40 14.01 17.09
C PHE A 117 8.92 13.18 15.90
N ILE A 118 8.31 13.82 14.89
CA ILE A 118 8.10 13.18 13.59
C ILE A 118 9.47 12.91 12.96
N HIS A 119 9.67 11.69 12.49
CA HIS A 119 10.94 11.20 11.93
C HIS A 119 12.11 11.19 12.94
N PHE A 120 11.82 11.23 14.24
CA PHE A 120 12.86 11.31 15.26
C PHE A 120 13.69 10.03 15.31
N GLY A 121 15.01 10.18 15.14
CA GLY A 121 15.96 9.05 15.20
C GLY A 121 15.90 8.08 14.02
N LEU A 122 15.19 8.41 12.96
CA LEU A 122 15.03 7.59 11.75
C LEU A 122 15.85 8.14 10.58
N THR A 123 16.08 7.27 9.60
CA THR A 123 16.55 7.61 8.27
C THR A 123 15.48 7.25 7.23
N SER A 124 15.62 7.77 6.01
CA SER A 124 14.71 7.43 4.90
C SER A 124 14.60 5.92 4.68
N GLN A 125 15.67 5.19 4.92
CA GLN A 125 15.68 3.74 4.70
C GLN A 125 14.84 2.98 5.73
N ASP A 126 14.74 3.46 6.97
CA ASP A 126 13.87 2.88 7.99
C ASP A 126 12.40 2.96 7.56
N ILE A 127 12.01 4.11 7.00
CA ILE A 127 10.66 4.33 6.47
C ILE A 127 10.39 3.44 5.25
N ASN A 128 11.31 3.41 4.28
CA ASN A 128 11.16 2.62 3.06
C ASN A 128 11.12 1.12 3.34
N ASN A 129 12.01 0.62 4.21
CA ASN A 129 12.07 -0.79 4.57
C ASN A 129 10.87 -1.27 5.42
N THR A 130 10.06 -0.36 5.91
CA THR A 130 8.82 -0.67 6.62
C THR A 130 7.60 -0.51 5.71
N SER A 131 7.51 0.60 4.98
CA SER A 131 6.35 0.93 4.13
C SER A 131 6.20 -0.03 2.93
N VAL A 132 7.31 -0.36 2.24
CA VAL A 132 7.27 -1.25 1.06
C VAL A 132 6.86 -2.69 1.43
N PRO A 133 7.45 -3.36 2.42
CA PRO A 133 6.98 -4.68 2.85
C PRO A 133 5.53 -4.67 3.35
N LEU A 134 5.10 -3.59 4.01
CA LEU A 134 3.71 -3.46 4.45
C LEU A 134 2.75 -3.40 3.26
N SER A 135 3.04 -2.60 2.24
CA SER A 135 2.22 -2.53 1.03
C SER A 135 2.15 -3.87 0.28
N ILE A 136 3.28 -4.58 0.18
CA ILE A 136 3.31 -5.93 -0.43
C ILE A 136 2.46 -6.91 0.38
N LYS A 137 2.58 -6.90 1.71
CA LYS A 137 1.80 -7.77 2.59
C LYS A 137 0.30 -7.55 2.41
N GLU A 138 -0.14 -6.29 2.39
CA GLU A 138 -1.55 -5.95 2.25
C GLU A 138 -2.05 -6.27 0.83
N ALA A 139 -1.30 -5.97 -0.23
CA ALA A 139 -1.62 -6.36 -1.60
C ALA A 139 -1.77 -7.89 -1.77
N LEU A 140 -0.90 -8.66 -1.14
CA LEU A 140 -1.02 -10.12 -1.15
C LEU A 140 -2.28 -10.59 -0.44
N ALA A 141 -2.58 -10.05 0.74
CA ALA A 141 -3.73 -10.47 1.55
C ALA A 141 -5.07 -10.03 0.95
N GLU A 142 -5.14 -8.84 0.37
CA GLU A 142 -6.40 -8.22 -0.02
C GLU A 142 -6.72 -8.36 -1.53
N VAL A 143 -5.71 -8.62 -2.37
CA VAL A 143 -5.89 -8.76 -3.82
C VAL A 143 -5.44 -10.12 -4.34
N TYR A 144 -4.18 -10.49 -4.09
CA TYR A 144 -3.60 -11.67 -4.74
C TYR A 144 -4.18 -12.98 -4.20
N ILE A 145 -4.22 -13.16 -2.88
CA ILE A 145 -4.73 -14.40 -2.26
C ILE A 145 -6.20 -14.63 -2.60
N PRO A 146 -7.11 -13.65 -2.48
CA PRO A 146 -8.52 -13.83 -2.87
C PRO A 146 -8.69 -14.26 -4.34
N LEU A 147 -7.92 -13.68 -5.26
CA LEU A 147 -7.98 -14.07 -6.69
C LEU A 147 -7.49 -15.52 -6.92
N VAL A 148 -6.48 -15.95 -6.18
CA VAL A 148 -5.99 -17.33 -6.24
C VAL A 148 -7.02 -18.31 -5.65
N GLU A 149 -7.65 -17.93 -4.55
CA GLU A 149 -8.72 -18.73 -3.93
C GLU A 149 -9.92 -18.88 -4.87
N GLU A 150 -10.37 -17.81 -5.51
CA GLU A 150 -11.42 -17.85 -6.54
C GLU A 150 -11.06 -18.81 -7.69
N LEU A 151 -9.82 -18.76 -8.16
CA LEU A 151 -9.33 -19.69 -9.20
C LEU A 151 -9.34 -21.14 -8.72
N ILE A 152 -8.94 -21.41 -7.49
CA ILE A 152 -8.94 -22.75 -6.90
C ILE A 152 -10.36 -23.28 -6.80
N GLU A 153 -11.32 -22.48 -6.32
CA GLU A 153 -12.73 -22.86 -6.27
C GLU A 153 -13.28 -23.18 -7.66
N GLN A 154 -12.98 -22.35 -8.66
CA GLN A 154 -13.44 -22.60 -10.03
C GLN A 154 -12.88 -23.92 -10.60
N LEU A 155 -11.61 -24.22 -10.33
CA LEU A 155 -11.01 -25.49 -10.75
C LEU A 155 -11.63 -26.68 -10.01
N HIS A 156 -11.92 -26.53 -8.73
CA HIS A 156 -12.60 -27.56 -7.95
C HIS A 156 -14.01 -27.83 -8.48
N ASP A 157 -14.76 -26.78 -8.78
CA ASP A 157 -16.10 -26.90 -9.37
C ASP A 157 -16.08 -27.64 -10.71
N TYR A 158 -15.12 -27.34 -11.58
CA TYR A 158 -14.94 -28.06 -12.83
C TYR A 158 -14.58 -29.53 -12.60
N ALA A 159 -13.70 -29.83 -11.66
CA ALA A 159 -13.33 -31.19 -11.31
C ALA A 159 -14.52 -31.97 -10.82
N GLU A 160 -15.34 -31.42 -9.92
CA GLU A 160 -16.57 -32.04 -9.43
C GLU A 160 -17.61 -32.21 -10.52
N ALA A 161 -17.87 -31.19 -11.34
CA ALA A 161 -18.83 -31.25 -12.43
C ALA A 161 -18.49 -32.33 -13.48
N TRP A 162 -17.23 -32.55 -13.73
CA TRP A 162 -16.75 -33.45 -14.80
C TRP A 162 -16.13 -34.74 -14.30
N LYS A 163 -16.19 -35.06 -13.02
CA LYS A 163 -15.59 -36.28 -12.43
C LYS A 163 -16.09 -37.58 -13.00
N THR A 164 -17.28 -37.57 -13.61
CA THR A 164 -17.88 -38.76 -14.24
C THR A 164 -17.77 -38.78 -15.77
N VAL A 165 -17.27 -37.69 -16.38
CA VAL A 165 -17.15 -37.57 -17.84
C VAL A 165 -15.97 -38.40 -18.31
N PRO A 166 -16.17 -39.47 -19.10
CA PRO A 166 -15.07 -40.30 -19.61
C PRO A 166 -14.27 -39.51 -20.69
N MET A 167 -12.97 -39.64 -20.62
CA MET A 167 -12.09 -39.12 -21.68
C MET A 167 -10.93 -40.07 -21.95
N LEU A 168 -10.37 -39.96 -23.14
CA LEU A 168 -9.13 -40.63 -23.47
C LEU A 168 -7.94 -39.63 -23.33
N ALA A 169 -7.07 -39.88 -22.36
CA ALA A 169 -5.87 -39.09 -22.19
C ALA A 169 -4.98 -39.18 -23.45
N LYS A 170 -4.20 -38.16 -23.68
CA LYS A 170 -3.22 -38.10 -24.80
C LYS A 170 -1.82 -37.87 -24.25
N THR A 171 -0.84 -38.53 -24.84
CA THR A 171 0.58 -38.31 -24.60
C THR A 171 1.25 -38.06 -25.95
N HIS A 172 1.96 -36.94 -26.08
CA HIS A 172 2.55 -36.50 -27.35
C HIS A 172 1.55 -36.48 -28.53
N GLY A 173 0.32 -36.08 -28.25
CA GLY A 173 -0.76 -36.04 -29.24
C GLY A 173 -1.35 -37.40 -29.61
N GLN A 174 -0.89 -38.51 -29.05
CA GLN A 174 -1.34 -39.86 -29.29
C GLN A 174 -2.28 -40.35 -28.18
N PRO A 175 -3.29 -41.20 -28.48
CA PRO A 175 -4.11 -41.81 -27.46
C PRO A 175 -3.29 -42.56 -26.41
N ALA A 176 -3.64 -42.34 -25.14
CA ALA A 176 -3.04 -43.03 -24.01
C ALA A 176 -4.10 -43.76 -23.18
N SER A 177 -4.10 -43.58 -21.85
CA SER A 177 -5.03 -44.32 -20.99
C SER A 177 -6.43 -43.69 -20.93
N PRO A 178 -7.50 -44.48 -20.87
CA PRO A 178 -8.83 -43.97 -20.49
C PRO A 178 -8.78 -43.36 -19.08
N THR A 179 -9.42 -42.22 -18.92
CA THR A 179 -9.53 -41.47 -17.66
C THR A 179 -10.82 -40.68 -17.58
N ARG A 180 -10.96 -39.77 -16.65
CA ARG A 180 -12.07 -38.83 -16.50
C ARG A 180 -11.59 -37.40 -16.64
N LEU A 181 -12.46 -36.51 -17.05
CA LEU A 181 -12.13 -35.10 -17.29
C LEU A 181 -11.91 -34.32 -15.98
N GLY A 182 -12.77 -34.58 -14.98
CA GLY A 182 -12.68 -33.95 -13.65
C GLY A 182 -11.64 -34.53 -12.70
#